data_7c28bc17f4fd5f483453efebfb52fb3e
#
_entry.id   7c28bc17f4fd5f483453efebfb52fb3e
#
_cell.length_a   1.000
_cell.length_b   1.000
_cell.length_c   1.000
_cell.angle_alpha   90.00
_cell.angle_beta   90.00
_cell.angle_gamma   90.00
#
_symmetry.space_group_name_H-M   'P 1'
#
loop_
_entity.id
_entity.type
_entity.pdbx_description
1 polymer ?
#
loop_
_entity_poly.entity_id
_entity_poly.type
_entity_poly.pdbx_seq_one_letter_code
_entity_poly.pdbx_strand_id
1 'polypeptide(L)'
;MKHDDFSGILQRVRAFCEAEALLTPLAAGKPLHLAAAVSGGADSMALLHLLLALQAESGFVLSVCHVNHGLRGETADRDEAFVREACAELGLPLRVFRPADVGFAVPPHAGEDWARRLRYACFEQLRQEGIDCIATAHTASDQAETLLFRLARGTGLHGAGGIRPKRPGYCRPLLGLTRAETEAVCMARGQRWVTDETNTGDDYARNRLRHAALPALGSVNEAAEENLARFCEKAARADAYFARQAATLLEEAGQRLPPKLPAGARYAREAGEGVWALEPLQKADPLILETALHSLTAPVRDAEEKYIRLLAALVRRGSGAVQLTGEIRFRAGEGTFWREKTPDACPENTGFYEPFFPTDGAEYPLPGGQKLKIRVVPAPFEEKIQGVHKKDLKNQADYAKITTLYPALVLRCRQPGDRFHPAGRGVGKELRKWMNEAGISPRQRAGLPLLAAGSEVLWVHGTGFAAGLAPDTGSTLVLQLELQTMEEVES
;
A
#
# COMPACT_ATOMS: atom_id res chain seq x y z
N MET A 1 8.64 16.62 43.18
CA MET A 1 9.24 16.66 41.83
C MET A 1 10.35 17.70 41.80
N LYS A 2 11.60 17.30 41.48
CA LYS A 2 12.64 18.28 41.12
C LYS A 2 12.20 18.87 39.79
N HIS A 3 11.89 20.18 39.76
CA HIS A 3 11.77 20.90 38.50
C HIS A 3 13.13 20.84 37.81
N ASP A 4 13.26 19.97 36.80
CA ASP A 4 14.36 20.08 35.85
C ASP A 4 14.26 21.48 35.26
N ASP A 5 15.27 22.29 35.46
CA ASP A 5 15.33 23.60 34.84
C ASP A 5 15.46 23.41 33.32
N PHE A 6 15.29 24.47 32.56
CA PHE A 6 15.42 24.43 31.09
C PHE A 6 16.72 23.74 30.65
N SER A 7 17.82 23.94 31.38
CA SER A 7 19.12 23.38 31.02
C SER A 7 19.16 21.87 31.16
N GLY A 8 18.54 21.28 32.19
CA GLY A 8 18.46 19.85 32.41
C GLY A 8 17.59 19.17 31.30
N ILE A 9 16.44 19.79 30.97
CA ILE A 9 15.59 19.30 29.88
C ILE A 9 16.32 19.39 28.53
N LEU A 10 16.98 20.51 28.24
CA LEU A 10 17.76 20.71 27.00
C LEU A 10 18.85 19.64 26.85
N GLN A 11 19.59 19.33 27.95
CA GLN A 11 20.62 18.30 27.92
C GLN A 11 20.04 16.91 27.60
N ARG A 12 18.89 16.56 28.16
CA ARG A 12 18.20 15.30 27.86
C ARG A 12 17.76 15.21 26.40
N VAL A 13 17.19 16.30 25.87
CA VAL A 13 16.77 16.36 24.44
C VAL A 13 17.99 16.26 23.53
N ARG A 14 19.09 16.93 23.87
CA ARG A 14 20.36 16.81 23.13
C ARG A 14 20.84 15.36 23.08
N ALA A 15 21.00 14.72 24.24
CA ALA A 15 21.43 13.33 24.31
C ALA A 15 20.52 12.38 23.53
N PHE A 16 19.21 12.62 23.56
CA PHE A 16 18.25 11.85 22.77
C PHE A 16 18.42 12.10 21.26
N CYS A 17 18.59 13.36 20.82
CA CYS A 17 18.83 13.68 19.41
C CYS A 17 20.12 13.06 18.88
N GLU A 18 21.17 13.02 19.69
CA GLU A 18 22.45 12.39 19.35
C GLU A 18 22.32 10.88 19.26
N ALA A 19 21.71 10.23 20.26
CA ALA A 19 21.52 8.78 20.31
C ALA A 19 20.70 8.25 19.12
N GLU A 20 19.68 9.00 18.69
CA GLU A 20 18.80 8.66 17.58
C GLU A 20 19.23 9.29 16.23
N ALA A 21 20.36 10.00 16.20
CA ALA A 21 20.87 10.71 15.03
C ALA A 21 19.82 11.58 14.33
N LEU A 22 19.04 12.36 15.11
CA LEU A 22 17.90 13.11 14.60
C LEU A 22 18.31 14.37 13.83
N LEU A 23 19.38 15.03 14.27
CA LEU A 23 19.85 16.33 13.76
C LEU A 23 21.14 16.18 12.92
N THR A 24 21.40 14.99 12.40
CA THR A 24 22.59 14.71 11.58
C THR A 24 22.37 15.19 10.14
N PRO A 25 23.31 15.96 9.55
CA PRO A 25 23.27 16.35 8.16
C PRO A 25 23.13 15.14 7.21
N LEU A 26 22.36 15.29 6.13
CA LEU A 26 22.18 14.22 5.13
C LEU A 26 23.39 14.06 4.20
N ALA A 27 24.20 15.11 4.05
CA ALA A 27 25.41 15.10 3.22
C ALA A 27 26.55 15.83 3.94
N ALA A 28 27.77 15.34 3.76
CA ALA A 28 28.97 15.98 4.31
C ALA A 28 29.13 17.41 3.76
N GLY A 29 29.40 18.36 4.67
CA GLY A 29 29.64 19.76 4.30
C GLY A 29 28.41 20.60 4.01
N LYS A 30 27.19 20.04 4.14
CA LYS A 30 25.94 20.83 4.03
C LYS A 30 25.22 20.87 5.38
N PRO A 31 24.76 22.04 5.85
CA PRO A 31 23.95 22.11 7.06
C PRO A 31 22.61 21.39 6.83
N LEU A 32 22.06 20.78 7.86
CA LEU A 32 20.72 20.22 7.85
C LEU A 32 19.71 21.36 7.82
N HIS A 33 18.80 21.37 6.85
CA HIS A 33 17.68 22.30 6.83
C HIS A 33 16.48 21.66 7.54
N LEU A 34 16.18 22.14 8.73
CA LEU A 34 15.13 21.64 9.62
C LEU A 34 13.95 22.60 9.68
N ALA A 35 12.73 22.12 9.50
CA ALA A 35 11.53 22.89 9.77
C ALA A 35 10.81 22.33 11.01
N ALA A 36 10.57 23.20 12.01
CA ALA A 36 9.72 22.89 13.16
C ALA A 36 8.24 23.05 12.79
N ALA A 37 7.46 22.00 12.95
CA ALA A 37 6.01 22.04 12.77
C ALA A 37 5.36 22.60 14.05
N VAL A 38 4.89 23.87 13.99
CA VAL A 38 4.40 24.62 15.15
C VAL A 38 2.90 24.87 14.98
N SER A 39 2.10 24.37 15.94
CA SER A 39 0.65 24.61 16.02
C SER A 39 0.26 25.78 16.94
N GLY A 40 1.18 26.25 17.76
CA GLY A 40 0.92 27.25 18.81
C GLY A 40 0.70 26.63 20.20
N GLY A 41 0.43 25.32 20.30
CA GLY A 41 0.29 24.63 21.58
C GLY A 41 1.62 24.42 22.31
N ALA A 42 1.57 24.15 23.63
CA ALA A 42 2.72 24.04 24.53
C ALA A 42 3.84 23.16 23.97
N ASP A 43 3.50 21.91 23.52
CA ASP A 43 4.48 20.97 22.99
C ASP A 43 5.24 21.55 21.79
N SER A 44 4.51 22.23 20.87
CA SER A 44 5.11 22.79 19.67
C SER A 44 5.94 24.05 19.94
N MET A 45 5.55 24.87 20.94
CA MET A 45 6.33 26.01 21.37
C MET A 45 7.58 25.56 22.13
N ALA A 46 7.48 24.55 22.99
CA ALA A 46 8.63 23.94 23.63
C ALA A 46 9.64 23.36 22.61
N LEU A 47 9.14 22.66 21.57
CA LEU A 47 9.97 22.19 20.47
C LEU A 47 10.76 23.33 19.83
N LEU A 48 10.10 24.45 19.54
CA LEU A 48 10.72 25.61 18.92
C LEU A 48 11.87 26.18 19.77
N HIS A 49 11.64 26.39 21.07
CA HIS A 49 12.66 26.91 21.98
C HIS A 49 13.85 25.94 22.17
N LEU A 50 13.58 24.65 22.27
CA LEU A 50 14.63 23.65 22.43
C LEU A 50 15.46 23.51 21.15
N LEU A 51 14.84 23.51 19.97
CA LEU A 51 15.56 23.48 18.70
C LEU A 51 16.38 24.75 18.47
N LEU A 52 15.85 25.93 18.84
CA LEU A 52 16.58 27.18 18.75
C LEU A 52 17.84 27.17 19.63
N ALA A 53 17.74 26.60 20.85
CA ALA A 53 18.89 26.45 21.73
C ALA A 53 19.92 25.45 21.17
N LEU A 54 19.48 24.33 20.59
CA LEU A 54 20.35 23.32 19.94
C LEU A 54 20.98 23.82 18.66
N GLN A 55 20.33 24.72 17.93
CA GLN A 55 20.85 25.28 16.67
C GLN A 55 22.19 25.99 16.89
N ALA A 56 22.29 26.75 17.98
CA ALA A 56 23.50 27.50 18.31
C ALA A 56 24.75 26.62 18.45
N GLU A 57 24.56 25.34 18.78
CA GLU A 57 25.63 24.38 19.02
C GLU A 57 25.82 23.41 17.83
N SER A 58 24.75 23.03 17.15
CA SER A 58 24.76 21.98 16.14
C SER A 58 24.81 22.48 14.70
N GLY A 59 24.65 23.80 14.47
CA GLY A 59 24.86 24.44 13.18
C GLY A 59 23.84 24.08 12.08
N PHE A 60 22.69 23.53 12.41
CA PHE A 60 21.63 23.32 11.41
C PHE A 60 20.85 24.63 11.15
N VAL A 61 20.20 24.72 10.01
CA VAL A 61 19.33 25.86 9.64
C VAL A 61 17.92 25.55 10.11
N LEU A 62 17.35 26.39 10.97
CA LEU A 62 16.00 26.24 11.53
C LEU A 62 15.01 27.18 10.83
N SER A 63 13.90 26.63 10.41
CA SER A 63 12.70 27.36 9.97
C SER A 63 11.46 26.84 10.67
N VAL A 64 10.34 27.54 10.53
CA VAL A 64 9.06 27.16 11.14
C VAL A 64 8.01 26.91 10.07
N CYS A 65 7.19 25.89 10.26
CA CYS A 65 6.01 25.60 9.46
C CYS A 65 4.76 25.63 10.35
N HIS A 66 3.79 26.43 9.97
CA HIS A 66 2.45 26.43 10.56
C HIS A 66 1.43 26.02 9.50
N VAL A 67 0.44 25.20 9.87
CA VAL A 67 -0.65 24.80 8.98
C VAL A 67 -1.97 25.27 9.56
N ASN A 68 -2.55 26.31 8.95
CA ASN A 68 -3.89 26.77 9.26
C ASN A 68 -4.91 25.93 8.48
N HIS A 69 -5.63 25.05 9.18
CA HIS A 69 -6.59 24.14 8.54
C HIS A 69 -7.88 24.84 8.10
N GLY A 70 -8.15 26.05 8.60
CA GLY A 70 -9.37 26.79 8.31
C GLY A 70 -10.65 26.22 8.94
N LEU A 71 -10.57 25.14 9.73
CA LEU A 71 -11.74 24.42 10.27
C LEU A 71 -12.43 25.16 11.42
N ARG A 72 -11.74 26.09 12.07
CA ARG A 72 -12.21 26.79 13.28
C ARG A 72 -12.45 28.30 13.05
N GLY A 73 -12.46 28.75 11.79
CA GLY A 73 -12.66 30.16 11.46
C GLY A 73 -11.68 31.06 12.21
N GLU A 74 -12.21 32.07 12.92
CA GLU A 74 -11.43 33.08 13.64
C GLU A 74 -10.44 32.53 14.67
N THR A 75 -10.73 31.36 15.28
CA THR A 75 -9.80 30.74 16.23
C THR A 75 -8.54 30.24 15.52
N ALA A 76 -8.67 29.68 14.30
CA ALA A 76 -7.52 29.24 13.53
C ALA A 76 -6.66 30.41 13.04
N ASP A 77 -7.29 31.56 12.72
CA ASP A 77 -6.58 32.77 12.34
C ASP A 77 -5.88 33.43 13.54
N ARG A 78 -6.47 33.38 14.73
CA ARG A 78 -5.83 33.77 16.00
C ARG A 78 -4.58 32.93 16.29
N ASP A 79 -4.70 31.63 16.13
CA ASP A 79 -3.57 30.70 16.36
C ASP A 79 -2.43 30.94 15.35
N GLU A 80 -2.77 31.23 14.08
CA GLU A 80 -1.79 31.64 13.06
C GLU A 80 -1.11 32.95 13.45
N ALA A 81 -1.87 33.95 13.87
CA ALA A 81 -1.33 35.28 14.29
C ALA A 81 -0.36 35.10 15.48
N PHE A 82 -0.72 34.29 16.47
CA PHE A 82 0.13 33.98 17.61
C PHE A 82 1.48 33.33 17.18
N VAL A 83 1.44 32.37 16.27
CA VAL A 83 2.68 31.73 15.76
C VAL A 83 3.51 32.73 14.96
N ARG A 84 2.91 33.61 14.19
CA ARG A 84 3.61 34.69 13.45
C ARG A 84 4.34 35.64 14.40
N GLU A 85 3.65 36.07 15.47
CA GLU A 85 4.24 36.95 16.51
C GLU A 85 5.44 36.27 17.15
N ALA A 86 5.29 35.03 17.64
CA ALA A 86 6.35 34.30 18.28
C ALA A 86 7.57 34.07 17.35
N CYS A 87 7.34 33.78 16.08
CA CYS A 87 8.44 33.61 15.11
C CYS A 87 9.15 34.94 14.83
N ALA A 88 8.43 36.05 14.77
CA ALA A 88 9.02 37.37 14.60
C ALA A 88 9.90 37.77 15.80
N GLU A 89 9.41 37.55 17.04
CA GLU A 89 10.18 37.77 18.25
C GLU A 89 11.48 36.93 18.33
N LEU A 90 11.42 35.66 17.84
CA LEU A 90 12.57 34.75 17.84
C LEU A 90 13.47 34.91 16.61
N GLY A 91 13.12 35.79 15.66
CA GLY A 91 13.87 36.00 14.41
C GLY A 91 13.90 34.78 13.49
N LEU A 92 12.87 33.93 13.51
CA LEU A 92 12.82 32.69 12.74
C LEU A 92 11.97 32.82 11.46
N PRO A 93 12.44 32.29 10.32
CA PRO A 93 11.64 32.25 9.10
C PRO A 93 10.43 31.33 9.27
N LEU A 94 9.25 31.83 8.92
CA LEU A 94 7.97 31.14 9.04
C LEU A 94 7.33 30.92 7.67
N ARG A 95 6.97 29.68 7.37
CA ARG A 95 6.08 29.30 6.26
C ARG A 95 4.71 28.91 6.83
N VAL A 96 3.68 29.63 6.43
CA VAL A 96 2.30 29.28 6.75
C VAL A 96 1.65 28.64 5.52
N PHE A 97 0.93 27.55 5.75
CA PHE A 97 0.14 26.87 4.74
C PHE A 97 -1.35 26.92 5.08
N ARG A 98 -2.16 27.08 4.05
CA ARG A 98 -3.61 26.94 4.06
C ARG A 98 -4.04 25.85 3.06
N PRO A 99 -5.25 25.29 3.13
CA PRO A 99 -5.69 24.21 2.24
C PRO A 99 -5.48 24.49 0.75
N ALA A 100 -5.74 25.74 0.33
CA ALA A 100 -5.58 26.16 -1.07
C ALA A 100 -4.14 26.09 -1.58
N ASP A 101 -3.14 26.29 -0.70
CA ASP A 101 -1.72 26.30 -1.09
C ASP A 101 -1.21 24.94 -1.57
N VAL A 102 -1.90 23.85 -1.18
CA VAL A 102 -1.58 22.46 -1.54
C VAL A 102 -2.73 21.78 -2.31
N GLY A 103 -3.65 22.56 -2.87
CA GLY A 103 -4.74 22.05 -3.69
C GLY A 103 -5.80 21.24 -2.92
N PHE A 104 -5.93 21.44 -1.60
CA PHE A 104 -6.93 20.76 -0.79
C PHE A 104 -8.24 21.58 -0.73
N ALA A 105 -9.35 20.95 -1.13
CA ALA A 105 -10.68 21.46 -0.86
C ALA A 105 -11.09 21.13 0.58
N VAL A 106 -11.76 22.06 1.27
CA VAL A 106 -12.31 21.81 2.61
C VAL A 106 -13.69 21.17 2.48
N PRO A 107 -13.88 19.90 2.84
CA PRO A 107 -15.19 19.24 2.75
C PRO A 107 -16.12 19.71 3.89
N PRO A 108 -17.45 19.62 3.72
CA PRO A 108 -18.43 20.07 4.72
C PRO A 108 -18.27 19.41 6.10
N HIS A 109 -17.67 18.22 6.17
CA HIS A 109 -17.43 17.45 7.41
C HIS A 109 -15.95 17.10 7.54
N ALA A 110 -15.07 18.09 7.42
CA ALA A 110 -13.63 17.89 7.61
C ALA A 110 -13.34 17.56 9.08
N GLY A 111 -12.83 16.34 9.30
CA GLY A 111 -12.43 15.87 10.63
C GLY A 111 -10.90 15.80 10.78
N GLU A 112 -10.45 15.19 11.89
CA GLU A 112 -9.03 15.04 12.25
C GLU A 112 -8.22 14.34 11.15
N ASP A 113 -8.79 13.34 10.49
CA ASP A 113 -8.12 12.57 9.44
C ASP A 113 -7.86 13.44 8.19
N TRP A 114 -8.79 14.31 7.85
CA TRP A 114 -8.61 15.29 6.77
C TRP A 114 -7.52 16.30 7.14
N ALA A 115 -7.58 16.87 8.34
CA ALA A 115 -6.58 17.82 8.84
C ALA A 115 -5.17 17.20 8.89
N ARG A 116 -5.09 15.91 9.26
CA ARG A 116 -3.85 15.14 9.22
C ARG A 116 -3.32 15.00 7.79
N ARG A 117 -4.17 14.64 6.81
CA ARG A 117 -3.75 14.52 5.39
C ARG A 117 -3.27 15.86 4.84
N LEU A 118 -3.98 16.93 5.10
CA LEU A 118 -3.56 18.28 4.74
C LEU A 118 -2.17 18.61 5.30
N ARG A 119 -1.97 18.39 6.59
CA ARG A 119 -0.67 18.65 7.26
C ARG A 119 0.48 17.92 6.57
N TYR A 120 0.29 16.63 6.23
CA TYR A 120 1.34 15.89 5.54
C TYR A 120 1.57 16.34 4.10
N ALA A 121 0.56 16.82 3.39
CA ALA A 121 0.71 17.43 2.06
C ALA A 121 1.54 18.71 2.13
N CYS A 122 1.27 19.58 3.14
CA CYS A 122 2.08 20.77 3.38
C CYS A 122 3.54 20.44 3.72
N PHE A 123 3.77 19.41 4.53
CA PHE A 123 5.12 18.96 4.88
C PHE A 123 5.86 18.40 3.66
N GLU A 124 5.19 17.69 2.77
CA GLU A 124 5.80 17.17 1.56
C GLU A 124 6.17 18.30 0.59
N GLN A 125 5.34 19.33 0.47
CA GLN A 125 5.67 20.50 -0.31
C GLN A 125 6.91 21.23 0.25
N LEU A 126 7.02 21.41 1.56
CA LEU A 126 8.23 21.97 2.18
C LEU A 126 9.50 21.15 1.84
N ARG A 127 9.39 19.83 1.83
CA ARG A 127 10.52 18.96 1.46
C ARG A 127 10.93 19.16 0.00
N GLN A 128 9.96 19.36 -0.89
CA GLN A 128 10.23 19.70 -2.29
C GLN A 128 10.86 21.10 -2.43
N GLU A 129 10.56 22.01 -1.52
CA GLU A 129 11.17 23.36 -1.43
C GLU A 129 12.59 23.33 -0.80
N GLY A 130 13.13 22.15 -0.43
CA GLY A 130 14.51 21.98 0.04
C GLY A 130 14.68 21.82 1.54
N ILE A 131 13.59 21.55 2.30
CA ILE A 131 13.68 21.18 3.70
C ILE A 131 14.04 19.68 3.82
N ASP A 132 15.14 19.39 4.50
CA ASP A 132 15.64 18.02 4.66
C ASP A 132 14.81 17.20 5.67
N CYS A 133 14.35 17.86 6.75
CA CYS A 133 13.66 17.19 7.85
C CYS A 133 12.59 18.09 8.49
N ILE A 134 11.44 17.49 8.81
CA ILE A 134 10.36 18.14 9.58
C ILE A 134 10.41 17.64 11.02
N ALA A 135 10.63 18.52 11.97
CA ALA A 135 10.54 18.21 13.39
C ALA A 135 9.10 18.37 13.88
N THR A 136 8.57 17.34 14.54
CA THR A 136 7.21 17.36 15.11
C THR A 136 7.25 17.16 16.61
N ALA A 137 6.36 17.83 17.35
CA ALA A 137 6.35 17.94 18.80
C ALA A 137 5.63 16.75 19.50
N HIS A 138 5.86 15.52 19.02
CA HIS A 138 5.34 14.34 19.73
C HIS A 138 6.14 14.10 21.01
N THR A 139 5.42 13.75 22.09
CA THR A 139 5.94 13.61 23.45
C THR A 139 5.84 12.17 23.95
N ALA A 140 6.35 11.91 25.16
CA ALA A 140 6.17 10.64 25.88
C ALA A 140 4.69 10.38 26.19
N SER A 141 3.91 11.43 26.45
CA SER A 141 2.46 11.33 26.63
C SER A 141 1.78 10.81 25.36
N ASP A 142 2.17 11.28 24.18
CA ASP A 142 1.67 10.76 22.88
C ASP A 142 2.10 9.29 22.65
N GLN A 143 3.29 8.90 23.13
CA GLN A 143 3.72 7.50 23.10
C GLN A 143 2.81 6.62 23.95
N ALA A 144 2.52 7.04 25.19
CA ALA A 144 1.64 6.33 26.09
C ALA A 144 0.22 6.18 25.50
N GLU A 145 -0.36 7.27 24.98
CA GLU A 145 -1.65 7.26 24.30
C GLU A 145 -1.64 6.25 23.12
N THR A 146 -0.60 6.32 22.29
CA THR A 146 -0.47 5.48 21.09
C THR A 146 -0.32 4.00 21.46
N LEU A 147 0.46 3.68 22.50
CA LEU A 147 0.63 2.32 22.98
C LEU A 147 -0.69 1.75 23.48
N LEU A 148 -1.37 2.46 24.38
CA LEU A 148 -2.66 2.02 24.94
C LEU A 148 -3.72 1.83 23.85
N PHE A 149 -3.78 2.76 22.89
CA PHE A 149 -4.69 2.66 21.76
C PHE A 149 -4.44 1.40 20.92
N ARG A 150 -3.17 1.10 20.64
CA ARG A 150 -2.78 -0.08 19.85
C ARG A 150 -2.99 -1.38 20.63
N LEU A 151 -2.68 -1.40 21.93
CA LEU A 151 -2.95 -2.56 22.79
C LEU A 151 -4.45 -2.89 22.86
N ALA A 152 -5.30 -1.88 23.00
CA ALA A 152 -6.76 -2.07 23.01
C ALA A 152 -7.30 -2.66 21.68
N ARG A 153 -6.60 -2.46 20.57
CA ARG A 153 -6.99 -3.00 19.25
C ARG A 153 -6.30 -4.32 18.89
N GLY A 154 -5.43 -4.80 19.75
CA GLY A 154 -4.53 -5.92 19.47
C GLY A 154 -3.32 -5.47 18.65
N THR A 155 -2.13 -5.63 19.21
CA THR A 155 -0.88 -5.27 18.52
C THR A 155 0.24 -6.22 18.88
N GLY A 156 1.12 -6.50 17.92
CA GLY A 156 2.40 -7.16 18.15
C GLY A 156 3.51 -6.17 18.52
N LEU A 157 4.74 -6.69 18.59
CA LEU A 157 5.94 -5.92 18.94
C LEU A 157 6.15 -4.68 18.07
N HIS A 158 5.92 -4.82 16.76
CA HIS A 158 6.04 -3.71 15.82
C HIS A 158 5.15 -2.52 16.20
N GLY A 159 3.87 -2.78 16.48
CA GLY A 159 2.96 -1.73 16.89
C GLY A 159 3.22 -1.25 18.33
N ALA A 160 3.65 -2.13 19.25
CA ALA A 160 4.02 -1.76 20.62
C ALA A 160 5.24 -0.82 20.66
N GLY A 161 6.09 -0.81 19.62
CA GLY A 161 7.16 0.17 19.46
C GLY A 161 6.70 1.63 19.32
N GLY A 162 5.40 1.90 19.30
CA GLY A 162 4.84 3.25 19.37
C GLY A 162 5.22 4.15 18.18
N ILE A 163 5.43 5.41 18.48
CA ILE A 163 5.86 6.44 17.53
C ILE A 163 7.38 6.35 17.39
N ARG A 164 7.91 6.24 16.16
CA ARG A 164 9.36 6.16 15.93
C ARG A 164 10.02 7.54 16.08
N PRO A 165 11.20 7.66 16.70
CA PRO A 165 11.94 8.93 16.83
C PRO A 165 12.24 9.56 15.47
N LYS A 166 12.57 8.73 14.48
CA LYS A 166 12.93 9.15 13.11
C LYS A 166 12.21 8.31 12.06
N ARG A 167 11.88 8.95 10.96
CA ARG A 167 11.48 8.32 9.69
C ARG A 167 11.98 9.19 8.53
N PRO A 168 12.06 8.69 7.30
CA PRO A 168 12.54 9.49 6.18
C PRO A 168 11.86 10.86 6.09
N GLY A 169 12.64 11.95 6.25
CA GLY A 169 12.19 13.33 6.22
C GLY A 169 11.48 13.84 7.49
N TYR A 170 11.49 13.10 8.59
CA TYR A 170 10.82 13.51 9.84
C TYR A 170 11.60 13.11 11.08
N CYS A 171 11.60 13.96 12.12
CA CYS A 171 12.14 13.65 13.42
C CYS A 171 11.21 14.10 14.57
N ARG A 172 11.44 13.59 15.79
CA ARG A 172 10.61 13.84 16.97
C ARG A 172 11.49 14.04 18.19
N PRO A 173 12.08 15.23 18.33
CA PRO A 173 13.06 15.51 19.38
C PRO A 173 12.51 15.41 20.79
N LEU A 174 11.19 15.63 20.98
CA LEU A 174 10.54 15.67 22.30
C LEU A 174 9.96 14.32 22.75
N LEU A 175 10.22 13.23 22.04
CA LEU A 175 9.57 11.94 22.29
C LEU A 175 9.89 11.34 23.66
N GLY A 176 10.96 11.81 24.31
CA GLY A 176 11.35 11.45 25.68
C GLY A 176 10.84 12.41 26.76
N LEU A 177 10.09 13.46 26.41
CA LEU A 177 9.54 14.43 27.35
C LEU A 177 8.04 14.20 27.56
N THR A 178 7.57 14.39 28.79
CA THR A 178 6.14 14.47 29.10
C THR A 178 5.56 15.84 28.72
N ARG A 179 4.23 15.94 28.65
CA ARG A 179 3.57 17.23 28.44
C ARG A 179 3.84 18.22 29.56
N ALA A 180 3.92 17.77 30.82
CA ALA A 180 4.27 18.61 31.95
C ALA A 180 5.66 19.25 31.79
N GLU A 181 6.61 18.52 31.22
CA GLU A 181 7.95 19.03 30.95
C GLU A 181 7.97 20.01 29.79
N THR A 182 7.16 19.84 28.75
CA THR A 182 7.05 20.81 27.65
C THR A 182 6.42 22.12 28.14
N GLU A 183 5.43 22.06 29.00
CA GLU A 183 4.87 23.24 29.67
C GLU A 183 5.91 23.94 30.56
N ALA A 184 6.71 23.18 31.30
CA ALA A 184 7.81 23.73 32.12
C ALA A 184 8.87 24.45 31.26
N VAL A 185 9.20 23.93 30.07
CA VAL A 185 10.07 24.62 29.09
C VAL A 185 9.46 25.97 28.69
N CYS A 186 8.18 26.01 28.34
CA CYS A 186 7.52 27.24 27.96
C CYS A 186 7.51 28.26 29.12
N MET A 187 7.19 27.83 30.34
CA MET A 187 7.23 28.68 31.53
C MET A 187 8.63 29.24 31.80
N ALA A 188 9.67 28.41 31.72
CA ALA A 188 11.05 28.82 31.94
C ALA A 188 11.55 29.85 30.91
N ARG A 189 10.95 29.85 29.71
CA ARG A 189 11.27 30.79 28.63
C ARG A 189 10.32 32.00 28.57
N GLY A 190 9.34 32.09 29.48
CA GLY A 190 8.30 33.12 29.43
C GLY A 190 7.40 33.02 28.20
N GLN A 191 7.37 31.86 27.57
CA GLN A 191 6.62 31.63 26.35
C GLN A 191 5.17 31.28 26.65
N ARG A 192 4.24 32.09 26.14
CA ARG A 192 2.81 31.76 26.13
C ARG A 192 2.54 30.69 25.10
N TRP A 193 1.42 29.98 25.23
CA TRP A 193 0.92 29.03 24.24
C TRP A 193 -0.60 29.08 24.14
N VAL A 194 -1.13 28.55 23.04
CA VAL A 194 -2.56 28.44 22.81
C VAL A 194 -3.06 27.09 23.35
N THR A 195 -4.15 27.13 24.12
CA THR A 195 -4.85 25.92 24.55
C THR A 195 -5.96 25.60 23.57
N ASP A 196 -5.92 24.42 22.97
CA ASP A 196 -6.94 23.94 22.04
C ASP A 196 -8.18 23.49 22.80
N GLU A 197 -9.26 24.26 22.70
CA GLU A 197 -10.54 23.98 23.37
C GLU A 197 -11.20 22.68 22.88
N THR A 198 -10.87 22.20 21.68
CA THR A 198 -11.42 20.93 21.15
C THR A 198 -10.76 19.69 21.75
N ASN A 199 -9.65 19.83 22.46
CA ASN A 199 -9.01 18.76 23.20
C ASN A 199 -9.79 18.33 24.48
N THR A 200 -10.83 19.05 24.85
CA THR A 200 -11.63 18.78 26.06
C THR A 200 -12.78 17.78 25.83
N GLY A 201 -13.12 17.45 24.58
CA GLY A 201 -14.20 16.51 24.26
C GLY A 201 -13.72 15.05 24.25
N ASP A 202 -14.54 14.14 24.82
CA ASP A 202 -14.30 12.68 24.87
C ASP A 202 -14.78 11.92 23.63
N ASP A 203 -15.18 12.61 22.58
CA ASP A 203 -15.73 12.01 21.35
C ASP A 203 -14.69 11.12 20.63
N TYR A 204 -13.43 11.41 20.78
CA TYR A 204 -12.35 10.64 20.15
C TYR A 204 -11.73 9.65 21.13
N ALA A 205 -11.44 8.43 20.65
CA ALA A 205 -10.83 7.37 21.46
C ALA A 205 -9.51 7.79 22.15
N ARG A 206 -8.72 8.66 21.52
CA ARG A 206 -7.48 9.20 22.11
C ARG A 206 -7.76 10.13 23.28
N ASN A 207 -8.77 10.98 23.19
CA ASN A 207 -9.14 11.87 24.28
C ASN A 207 -9.59 11.06 25.50
N ARG A 208 -10.36 9.97 25.32
CA ARG A 208 -10.72 9.07 26.43
C ARG A 208 -9.50 8.42 27.08
N LEU A 209 -8.48 8.03 26.30
CA LEU A 209 -7.23 7.51 26.89
C LEU A 209 -6.50 8.57 27.69
N ARG A 210 -6.43 9.80 27.19
CA ARG A 210 -5.80 10.94 27.83
C ARG A 210 -6.51 11.36 29.13
N HIS A 211 -7.85 11.42 29.11
CA HIS A 211 -8.64 11.96 30.22
C HIS A 211 -9.03 10.92 31.27
N ALA A 212 -9.04 9.62 30.90
CA ALA A 212 -9.46 8.57 31.82
C ALA A 212 -8.35 7.54 32.08
N ALA A 213 -7.76 6.93 31.05
CA ALA A 213 -6.84 5.80 31.26
C ALA A 213 -5.49 6.22 31.80
N LEU A 214 -4.86 7.26 31.23
CA LEU A 214 -3.55 7.75 31.71
C LEU A 214 -3.60 8.31 33.13
N PRO A 215 -4.58 9.13 33.54
CA PRO A 215 -4.71 9.55 34.93
C PRO A 215 -4.92 8.39 35.89
N ALA A 216 -5.71 7.36 35.50
CA ALA A 216 -5.88 6.15 36.33
C ALA A 216 -4.56 5.39 36.53
N LEU A 217 -3.75 5.24 35.47
CA LEU A 217 -2.40 4.67 35.57
C LEU A 217 -1.46 5.54 36.39
N GLY A 218 -1.54 6.87 36.25
CA GLY A 218 -0.80 7.84 37.05
C GLY A 218 -1.10 7.74 38.54
N SER A 219 -2.32 7.43 38.93
CA SER A 219 -2.69 7.17 40.34
C SER A 219 -2.05 5.92 40.93
N VAL A 220 -1.66 4.96 40.07
CA VAL A 220 -0.90 3.75 40.48
C VAL A 220 0.60 4.05 40.57
N ASN A 221 1.11 4.82 39.59
CA ASN A 221 2.53 5.22 39.56
C ASN A 221 2.65 6.55 38.82
N GLU A 222 3.17 7.58 39.51
CA GLU A 222 3.35 8.92 38.92
C GLU A 222 4.16 8.91 37.63
N ALA A 223 5.12 7.98 37.48
CA ALA A 223 5.96 7.81 36.29
C ALA A 223 5.33 6.88 35.22
N ALA A 224 4.01 6.72 35.21
CA ALA A 224 3.34 5.77 34.29
C ALA A 224 3.58 6.12 32.83
N GLU A 225 3.50 7.39 32.44
CA GLU A 225 3.73 7.84 31.05
C GLU A 225 5.15 7.55 30.58
N GLU A 226 6.15 7.88 31.40
CA GLU A 226 7.57 7.60 31.11
C GLU A 226 7.83 6.08 31.04
N ASN A 227 7.20 5.31 31.91
CA ASN A 227 7.32 3.85 31.89
C ASN A 227 6.74 3.25 30.62
N LEU A 228 5.57 3.74 30.17
CA LEU A 228 4.96 3.33 28.91
C LEU A 228 5.81 3.75 27.70
N ALA A 229 6.35 4.96 27.69
CA ALA A 229 7.27 5.43 26.65
C ALA A 229 8.54 4.60 26.60
N ARG A 230 9.14 4.27 27.76
CA ARG A 230 10.31 3.39 27.87
C ARG A 230 10.01 1.96 27.40
N PHE A 231 8.82 1.47 27.66
CA PHE A 231 8.38 0.18 27.11
C PHE A 231 8.33 0.23 25.57
N CYS A 232 7.76 1.31 24.98
CA CYS A 232 7.77 1.50 23.52
C CYS A 232 9.18 1.46 22.93
N GLU A 233 10.14 2.12 23.58
CA GLU A 233 11.55 2.12 23.16
C GLU A 233 12.13 0.70 23.16
N LYS A 234 11.93 -0.05 24.26
CA LYS A 234 12.39 -1.44 24.35
C LYS A 234 11.73 -2.33 23.29
N ALA A 235 10.41 -2.19 23.08
CA ALA A 235 9.68 -2.92 22.04
C ALA A 235 10.20 -2.57 20.64
N ALA A 236 10.50 -1.29 20.38
CA ALA A 236 11.08 -0.84 19.12
C ALA A 236 12.46 -1.44 18.83
N ARG A 237 13.32 -1.51 19.87
CA ARG A 237 14.65 -2.15 19.77
C ARG A 237 14.54 -3.65 19.51
N ALA A 238 13.64 -4.34 20.20
CA ALA A 238 13.39 -5.76 19.99
C ALA A 238 12.87 -6.02 18.57
N ASP A 239 11.88 -5.24 18.09
CA ASP A 239 11.35 -5.29 16.73
C ASP A 239 12.46 -5.09 15.68
N ALA A 240 13.34 -4.11 15.87
CA ALA A 240 14.47 -3.86 14.98
C ALA A 240 15.49 -5.02 14.98
N TYR A 241 15.70 -5.66 16.13
CA TYR A 241 16.55 -6.85 16.21
C TYR A 241 15.95 -8.01 15.40
N PHE A 242 14.68 -8.33 15.63
CA PHE A 242 13.99 -9.38 14.89
C PHE A 242 13.91 -9.09 13.39
N ALA A 243 13.70 -7.84 13.01
CA ALA A 243 13.70 -7.42 11.60
C ALA A 243 15.06 -7.69 10.93
N ARG A 244 16.17 -7.41 11.61
CA ARG A 244 17.52 -7.73 11.09
C ARG A 244 17.74 -9.23 10.96
N GLN A 245 17.35 -10.04 11.96
CA GLN A 245 17.45 -11.49 11.88
C GLN A 245 16.59 -12.05 10.74
N ALA A 246 15.39 -11.52 10.57
CA ALA A 246 14.49 -11.90 9.48
C ALA A 246 15.08 -11.54 8.10
N ALA A 247 15.71 -10.38 7.96
CA ALA A 247 16.38 -9.97 6.72
C ALA A 247 17.55 -10.90 6.39
N THR A 248 18.39 -11.25 7.39
CA THR A 248 19.48 -12.22 7.22
C THR A 248 18.94 -13.60 6.80
N LEU A 249 17.85 -14.07 7.43
CA LEU A 249 17.20 -15.33 7.05
C LEU A 249 16.75 -15.33 5.59
N LEU A 250 16.10 -14.25 5.14
CA LEU A 250 15.63 -14.12 3.76
C LEU A 250 16.80 -14.04 2.77
N GLU A 251 17.85 -13.34 3.12
CA GLU A 251 19.08 -13.27 2.31
C GLU A 251 19.72 -14.65 2.16
N GLU A 252 19.96 -15.36 3.27
CA GLU A 252 20.49 -16.73 3.25
C GLU A 252 19.60 -17.67 2.42
N ALA A 253 18.28 -17.60 2.62
CA ALA A 253 17.35 -18.41 1.86
C ALA A 253 17.36 -18.07 0.36
N GLY A 254 17.58 -16.80 0.01
CA GLY A 254 17.72 -16.37 -1.38
C GLY A 254 19.02 -16.84 -2.04
N GLN A 255 20.10 -16.99 -1.27
CA GLN A 255 21.41 -17.47 -1.75
C GLN A 255 21.46 -19.00 -1.89
N ARG A 256 20.72 -19.76 -1.08
CA ARG A 256 20.73 -21.22 -1.04
C ARG A 256 19.70 -21.90 -1.94
N LEU A 257 19.30 -21.24 -3.01
CA LEU A 257 18.32 -21.80 -3.94
C LEU A 257 18.80 -23.12 -4.57
N PRO A 258 17.88 -24.10 -4.77
CA PRO A 258 18.24 -25.35 -5.45
C PRO A 258 18.68 -25.06 -6.90
N PRO A 259 19.58 -25.94 -7.47
CA PRO A 259 20.13 -25.73 -8.82
C PRO A 259 19.04 -25.72 -9.91
N LYS A 260 17.93 -26.41 -9.67
CA LYS A 260 16.77 -26.42 -10.58
C LYS A 260 15.56 -25.84 -9.85
N LEU A 261 15.08 -24.72 -10.33
CA LEU A 261 13.89 -24.07 -9.82
C LEU A 261 12.62 -24.60 -10.51
N PRO A 262 11.49 -24.74 -9.78
CA PRO A 262 10.18 -24.94 -10.39
C PRO A 262 9.89 -23.86 -11.42
N ALA A 263 9.13 -24.18 -12.46
CA ALA A 263 8.82 -23.22 -13.54
C ALA A 263 8.21 -21.91 -13.01
N GLY A 264 7.33 -21.98 -12.00
CA GLY A 264 6.74 -20.81 -11.36
C GLY A 264 7.75 -19.96 -10.59
N ALA A 265 8.69 -20.58 -9.86
CA ALA A 265 9.73 -19.88 -9.13
C ALA A 265 10.75 -19.23 -10.07
N ARG A 266 11.11 -19.90 -11.18
CA ARG A 266 11.97 -19.32 -12.20
C ARG A 266 11.35 -18.08 -12.82
N TYR A 267 10.08 -18.17 -13.22
CA TYR A 267 9.36 -17.02 -13.75
C TYR A 267 9.26 -15.86 -12.75
N ALA A 268 8.97 -16.17 -11.48
CA ALA A 268 8.93 -15.15 -10.42
C ALA A 268 10.28 -14.44 -10.30
N ARG A 269 11.40 -15.18 -10.31
CA ARG A 269 12.75 -14.63 -10.24
C ARG A 269 13.08 -13.74 -11.45
N GLU A 270 12.76 -14.19 -12.65
CA GLU A 270 12.94 -13.42 -13.89
C GLU A 270 12.11 -12.11 -13.89
N ALA A 271 10.95 -12.16 -13.24
CA ALA A 271 10.08 -10.99 -13.04
C ALA A 271 10.49 -10.07 -11.88
N GLY A 272 11.64 -10.35 -11.22
CA GLY A 272 12.13 -9.56 -10.08
C GLY A 272 11.38 -9.81 -8.76
N GLU A 273 10.56 -10.88 -8.68
CA GLU A 273 9.88 -11.27 -7.45
C GLU A 273 10.79 -12.12 -6.54
N GLY A 274 10.47 -12.14 -5.23
CA GLY A 274 11.25 -12.90 -4.26
C GLY A 274 11.08 -14.41 -4.41
N VAL A 275 12.22 -15.12 -4.37
CA VAL A 275 12.32 -16.57 -4.36
C VAL A 275 13.33 -17.01 -3.31
N TRP A 276 12.95 -17.96 -2.47
CA TRP A 276 13.73 -18.42 -1.31
C TRP A 276 13.77 -19.94 -1.24
N ALA A 277 14.89 -20.49 -0.75
CA ALA A 277 14.98 -21.91 -0.40
C ALA A 277 14.12 -22.20 0.84
N LEU A 278 13.40 -23.31 0.85
CA LEU A 278 12.55 -23.71 1.97
C LEU A 278 13.35 -24.15 3.20
N GLU A 279 14.49 -24.80 3.02
CA GLU A 279 15.26 -25.41 4.12
C GLU A 279 15.65 -24.38 5.21
N PRO A 280 16.27 -23.23 4.90
CA PRO A 280 16.56 -22.22 5.92
C PRO A 280 15.31 -21.70 6.61
N LEU A 281 14.23 -21.47 5.86
CA LEU A 281 12.95 -20.98 6.40
C LEU A 281 12.31 -22.00 7.34
N GLN A 282 12.38 -23.29 7.04
CA GLN A 282 11.82 -24.37 7.85
C GLN A 282 12.59 -24.61 9.15
N LYS A 283 13.90 -24.31 9.15
CA LYS A 283 14.78 -24.47 10.31
C LYS A 283 14.81 -23.22 11.20
N ALA A 284 14.28 -22.11 10.73
CA ALA A 284 14.30 -20.85 11.46
C ALA A 284 13.45 -20.91 12.74
N ASP A 285 13.84 -20.10 13.71
CA ASP A 285 13.01 -19.84 14.88
C ASP A 285 11.63 -19.34 14.42
N PRO A 286 10.53 -19.81 15.01
CA PRO A 286 9.17 -19.42 14.60
C PRO A 286 8.93 -17.91 14.58
N LEU A 287 9.47 -17.18 15.56
CA LEU A 287 9.28 -15.73 15.65
C LEU A 287 10.06 -15.00 14.54
N ILE A 288 11.27 -15.46 14.22
CA ILE A 288 12.07 -14.92 13.10
C ILE A 288 11.38 -15.20 11.76
N LEU A 289 10.86 -16.42 11.57
CA LEU A 289 10.10 -16.77 10.38
C LEU A 289 8.85 -15.90 10.23
N GLU A 290 8.07 -15.73 11.29
CA GLU A 290 6.88 -14.87 11.27
C GLU A 290 7.22 -13.42 10.94
N THR A 291 8.31 -12.90 11.50
CA THR A 291 8.81 -11.55 11.20
C THR A 291 9.25 -11.43 9.73
N ALA A 292 9.93 -12.44 9.19
CA ALA A 292 10.32 -12.50 7.78
C ALA A 292 9.10 -12.52 6.86
N LEU A 293 8.12 -13.37 7.14
CA LEU A 293 6.87 -13.45 6.38
C LEU A 293 6.06 -12.15 6.46
N HIS A 294 6.04 -11.50 7.62
CA HIS A 294 5.40 -10.19 7.78
C HIS A 294 6.06 -9.13 6.89
N SER A 295 7.39 -9.11 6.79
CA SER A 295 8.10 -8.16 5.91
C SER A 295 7.76 -8.38 4.43
N LEU A 296 7.56 -9.62 4.00
CA LEU A 296 7.15 -9.96 2.64
C LEU A 296 5.70 -9.56 2.32
N THR A 297 4.87 -9.41 3.35
CA THR A 297 3.47 -8.99 3.21
C THR A 297 3.26 -7.49 3.40
N ALA A 298 4.28 -6.71 3.70
CA ALA A 298 4.22 -5.27 3.98
C ALA A 298 3.47 -4.41 2.94
N PRO A 299 3.45 -4.74 1.63
CA PRO A 299 2.63 -4.03 0.65
C PRO A 299 1.12 -4.22 0.85
N VAL A 300 0.70 -5.23 1.62
CA VAL A 300 -0.71 -5.48 1.94
C VAL A 300 -1.08 -4.66 3.17
N ARG A 301 -1.90 -3.61 3.01
CA ARG A 301 -2.47 -2.90 4.15
C ARG A 301 -3.21 -3.91 5.04
N ASP A 302 -2.95 -3.86 6.35
CA ASP A 302 -3.58 -4.73 7.36
C ASP A 302 -3.41 -6.24 7.05
N ALA A 303 -2.16 -6.66 6.75
CA ALA A 303 -1.85 -8.08 6.67
C ALA A 303 -2.22 -8.74 8.02
N GLU A 304 -3.43 -9.28 8.09
CA GLU A 304 -3.97 -9.88 9.30
C GLU A 304 -3.08 -11.04 9.74
N GLU A 305 -2.87 -11.19 11.03
CA GLU A 305 -2.07 -12.28 11.63
C GLU A 305 -2.44 -13.67 11.08
N LYS A 306 -3.70 -13.85 10.66
CA LYS A 306 -4.15 -15.09 10.01
C LYS A 306 -3.32 -15.42 8.75
N TYR A 307 -2.92 -14.42 7.95
CA TYR A 307 -2.14 -14.65 6.74
C TYR A 307 -0.71 -15.06 7.05
N ILE A 308 -0.10 -14.47 8.09
CA ILE A 308 1.23 -14.87 8.54
C ILE A 308 1.23 -16.32 9.01
N ARG A 309 0.22 -16.73 9.77
CA ARG A 309 0.04 -18.13 10.19
C ARG A 309 -0.14 -19.09 9.00
N LEU A 310 -0.93 -18.69 7.98
CA LEU A 310 -1.12 -19.50 6.77
C LEU A 310 0.19 -19.64 5.97
N LEU A 311 0.97 -18.56 5.84
CA LEU A 311 2.27 -18.59 5.16
C LEU A 311 3.28 -19.43 5.95
N ALA A 312 3.34 -19.30 7.27
CA ALA A 312 4.19 -20.17 8.11
C ALA A 312 3.82 -21.65 7.98
N ALA A 313 2.53 -21.96 7.94
CA ALA A 313 2.05 -23.34 7.68
C ALA A 313 2.43 -23.80 6.26
N LEU A 314 2.37 -22.94 5.25
CA LEU A 314 2.80 -23.24 3.88
C LEU A 314 4.30 -23.56 3.82
N VAL A 315 5.14 -22.75 4.46
CA VAL A 315 6.59 -22.99 4.56
C VAL A 315 6.87 -24.33 5.24
N ARG A 316 6.25 -24.60 6.41
CA ARG A 316 6.43 -25.87 7.14
C ARG A 316 6.03 -27.08 6.31
N ARG A 317 4.90 -27.00 5.59
CA ARG A 317 4.40 -28.09 4.73
C ARG A 317 5.28 -28.30 3.49
N GLY A 318 5.95 -27.25 3.01
CA GLY A 318 6.83 -27.28 1.85
C GLY A 318 6.14 -27.41 0.50
N SER A 319 4.79 -27.39 0.45
CA SER A 319 4.04 -27.51 -0.80
C SER A 319 2.68 -26.83 -0.72
N GLY A 320 2.21 -26.30 -1.86
CA GLY A 320 0.90 -25.67 -2.01
C GLY A 320 0.96 -24.18 -2.30
N ALA A 321 -0.13 -23.47 -2.02
CA ALA A 321 -0.24 -22.03 -2.26
C ALA A 321 -1.16 -21.35 -1.25
N VAL A 322 -0.88 -20.08 -0.95
CA VAL A 322 -1.71 -19.20 -0.13
C VAL A 322 -1.98 -17.93 -0.92
N GLN A 323 -3.26 -17.61 -1.12
CA GLN A 323 -3.71 -16.33 -1.65
C GLN A 323 -3.92 -15.36 -0.50
N LEU A 324 -3.24 -14.22 -0.55
CA LEU A 324 -3.49 -13.10 0.36
C LEU A 324 -4.66 -12.24 -0.17
N THR A 325 -4.57 -10.96 -0.10
CA THR A 325 -5.54 -10.03 -0.68
C THR A 325 -5.10 -9.60 -2.08
N GLY A 326 -6.06 -9.36 -2.96
CA GLY A 326 -5.78 -8.86 -4.31
C GLY A 326 -4.93 -9.83 -5.15
N GLU A 327 -3.80 -9.35 -5.64
CA GLU A 327 -2.94 -10.07 -6.59
C GLU A 327 -1.76 -10.81 -5.93
N ILE A 328 -1.60 -10.70 -4.61
CA ILE A 328 -0.45 -11.28 -3.91
C ILE A 328 -0.74 -12.73 -3.54
N ARG A 329 0.07 -13.62 -4.09
CA ARG A 329 0.03 -15.05 -3.84
C ARG A 329 1.42 -15.59 -3.56
N PHE A 330 1.51 -16.50 -2.58
CA PHE A 330 2.74 -17.23 -2.32
C PHE A 330 2.57 -18.73 -2.60
N ARG A 331 3.64 -19.34 -3.06
CA ARG A 331 3.71 -20.78 -3.30
C ARG A 331 4.92 -21.41 -2.63
N ALA A 332 4.78 -22.71 -2.32
CA ALA A 332 5.88 -23.57 -1.93
C ALA A 332 5.87 -24.85 -2.78
N GLY A 333 7.03 -25.36 -3.12
CA GLY A 333 7.19 -26.60 -3.86
C GLY A 333 8.65 -26.84 -4.26
N GLU A 334 9.04 -28.11 -4.42
CA GLU A 334 10.37 -28.53 -4.88
C GLU A 334 11.53 -27.81 -4.14
N GLY A 335 11.42 -27.70 -2.81
CA GLY A 335 12.43 -27.05 -1.98
C GLY A 335 12.48 -25.52 -2.06
N THR A 336 11.52 -24.89 -2.70
CA THR A 336 11.44 -23.41 -2.86
C THR A 336 10.14 -22.83 -2.35
N PHE A 337 10.22 -21.58 -1.87
CA PHE A 337 9.11 -20.70 -1.51
C PHE A 337 9.25 -19.43 -2.33
N TRP A 338 8.16 -18.95 -2.96
CA TRP A 338 8.23 -17.75 -3.80
C TRP A 338 6.93 -16.96 -3.80
N ARG A 339 7.08 -15.67 -4.05
CA ARG A 339 5.95 -14.80 -4.37
C ARG A 339 5.59 -15.02 -5.84
N GLU A 340 4.37 -15.46 -6.09
CA GLU A 340 3.86 -15.61 -7.45
C GLU A 340 3.45 -14.21 -7.93
N LYS A 341 4.12 -13.70 -8.96
CA LYS A 341 3.60 -12.56 -9.68
C LYS A 341 2.34 -13.05 -10.38
N THR A 342 1.19 -12.49 -10.03
CA THR A 342 0.05 -12.60 -10.92
C THR A 342 0.52 -11.98 -12.23
N PRO A 343 0.45 -12.69 -13.37
CA PRO A 343 0.76 -12.04 -14.65
C PRO A 343 0.01 -10.74 -14.67
N ASP A 344 0.69 -9.65 -15.01
CA ASP A 344 0.07 -8.34 -15.08
C ASP A 344 -1.29 -8.55 -15.74
N ALA A 345 -2.36 -8.13 -15.07
CA ALA A 345 -3.67 -8.10 -15.69
C ALA A 345 -3.41 -7.49 -17.06
N CYS A 346 -3.82 -8.18 -18.11
CA CYS A 346 -3.62 -7.71 -19.48
C CYS A 346 -3.71 -6.19 -19.45
N PRO A 347 -2.67 -5.44 -19.90
CA PRO A 347 -2.49 -4.04 -19.56
C PRO A 347 -3.83 -3.35 -19.60
N GLU A 348 -4.19 -2.69 -18.50
CA GLU A 348 -5.50 -2.10 -18.31
C GLU A 348 -5.85 -1.37 -19.60
N ASN A 349 -6.91 -1.82 -20.26
CA ASN A 349 -7.47 -1.18 -21.43
C ASN A 349 -6.73 -1.34 -22.79
N THR A 350 -6.01 -2.40 -23.03
CA THR A 350 -5.87 -2.83 -24.41
C THR A 350 -6.98 -3.83 -24.71
N GLY A 351 -8.18 -3.33 -24.91
CA GLY A 351 -9.01 -3.91 -25.93
C GLY A 351 -8.08 -4.01 -27.14
N PHE A 352 -7.81 -5.21 -27.61
CA PHE A 352 -6.83 -5.36 -28.68
C PHE A 352 -7.22 -4.49 -29.87
N TYR A 353 -8.49 -4.07 -29.95
CA TYR A 353 -9.04 -3.24 -31.01
C TYR A 353 -10.26 -2.46 -30.56
N GLU A 354 -10.51 -1.35 -31.21
CA GLU A 354 -11.80 -0.68 -31.17
C GLU A 354 -12.92 -1.64 -31.61
N PRO A 355 -14.16 -1.41 -31.19
CA PRO A 355 -15.28 -2.22 -31.61
C PRO A 355 -15.31 -2.37 -33.14
N PHE A 356 -15.38 -3.58 -33.63
CA PHE A 356 -15.33 -3.89 -35.03
C PHE A 356 -16.51 -4.75 -35.48
N PHE A 357 -16.74 -4.77 -36.79
CA PHE A 357 -17.70 -5.68 -37.45
C PHE A 357 -16.91 -6.82 -38.11
N PRO A 358 -17.30 -8.10 -37.92
CA PRO A 358 -16.56 -9.22 -38.46
C PRO A 358 -16.60 -9.24 -40.00
N THR A 359 -15.47 -9.00 -40.65
CA THR A 359 -15.30 -8.94 -42.08
C THR A 359 -14.40 -10.08 -42.55
N ASP A 360 -14.75 -10.69 -43.69
CA ASP A 360 -13.94 -11.77 -44.26
C ASP A 360 -12.52 -11.33 -44.59
N GLY A 361 -11.54 -12.17 -44.23
CA GLY A 361 -10.12 -11.90 -44.42
C GLY A 361 -9.48 -10.97 -43.42
N ALA A 362 -10.24 -10.39 -42.47
CA ALA A 362 -9.69 -9.52 -41.47
C ALA A 362 -8.73 -10.28 -40.52
N GLU A 363 -7.58 -9.67 -40.23
CA GLU A 363 -6.55 -10.22 -39.32
C GLU A 363 -6.30 -9.25 -38.18
N TYR A 364 -6.23 -9.78 -36.95
CA TYR A 364 -6.05 -9.01 -35.75
C TYR A 364 -4.86 -9.58 -34.98
N PRO A 365 -3.69 -8.85 -34.89
CA PRO A 365 -2.55 -9.30 -34.10
C PRO A 365 -2.92 -9.42 -32.63
N LEU A 366 -2.40 -10.43 -31.96
CA LEU A 366 -2.62 -10.72 -30.55
C LEU A 366 -1.30 -10.71 -29.79
N PRO A 367 -1.31 -10.48 -28.45
CA PRO A 367 -0.10 -10.61 -27.63
C PRO A 367 0.55 -12.00 -27.79
N GLY A 368 1.88 -12.03 -27.76
CA GLY A 368 2.65 -13.28 -27.87
C GLY A 368 2.89 -13.78 -29.28
N GLY A 369 2.87 -12.88 -30.29
CA GLY A 369 3.20 -13.24 -31.67
C GLY A 369 2.12 -14.09 -32.36
N GLN A 370 0.88 -14.00 -31.90
CA GLN A 370 -0.27 -14.65 -32.52
C GLN A 370 -1.12 -13.65 -33.30
N LYS A 371 -1.93 -14.14 -34.21
CA LYS A 371 -2.98 -13.36 -34.89
C LYS A 371 -4.28 -14.15 -34.97
N LEU A 372 -5.41 -13.45 -34.81
CA LEU A 372 -6.73 -13.98 -35.09
C LEU A 372 -7.13 -13.63 -36.54
N LYS A 373 -7.43 -14.62 -37.30
CA LYS A 373 -7.99 -14.45 -38.68
C LYS A 373 -9.46 -14.76 -38.68
N ILE A 374 -10.22 -13.85 -39.26
CA ILE A 374 -11.65 -14.00 -39.46
C ILE A 374 -11.89 -14.49 -40.89
N ARG A 375 -12.71 -15.52 -41.05
CA ARG A 375 -13.24 -15.98 -42.36
C ARG A 375 -14.74 -16.05 -42.32
N VAL A 376 -15.34 -15.61 -43.39
CA VAL A 376 -16.78 -15.75 -43.63
C VAL A 376 -16.97 -16.64 -44.86
N VAL A 377 -17.43 -17.84 -44.62
CA VAL A 377 -17.55 -18.86 -45.68
C VAL A 377 -19.02 -19.28 -45.86
N PRO A 378 -19.43 -19.74 -47.06
CA PRO A 378 -20.75 -20.33 -47.25
C PRO A 378 -20.97 -21.50 -46.30
N ALA A 379 -22.16 -21.64 -45.74
CA ALA A 379 -22.49 -22.78 -44.91
C ALA A 379 -22.38 -24.07 -45.71
N PRO A 380 -21.79 -25.15 -45.18
CA PRO A 380 -21.71 -26.42 -45.89
C PRO A 380 -23.11 -27.00 -46.13
N PHE A 381 -23.38 -27.50 -47.35
CA PHE A 381 -24.64 -28.18 -47.65
C PHE A 381 -24.86 -29.38 -46.73
N GLU A 382 -26.12 -29.75 -46.46
CA GLU A 382 -26.59 -30.71 -45.45
C GLU A 382 -25.86 -32.06 -45.42
N GLU A 383 -25.31 -32.56 -46.54
CA GLU A 383 -24.59 -33.84 -46.58
C GLU A 383 -23.26 -33.87 -45.86
N LYS A 384 -22.64 -32.75 -45.57
CA LYS A 384 -21.33 -32.65 -44.87
C LYS A 384 -21.42 -32.48 -43.34
N ILE A 385 -22.56 -32.11 -42.82
CA ILE A 385 -22.70 -31.87 -41.37
C ILE A 385 -22.67 -33.18 -40.54
N GLN A 386 -23.08 -34.32 -41.13
CA GLN A 386 -23.07 -35.61 -40.46
C GLN A 386 -21.68 -36.25 -40.30
N GLY A 387 -20.67 -35.73 -40.98
CA GLY A 387 -19.29 -36.25 -40.92
C GLY A 387 -18.25 -35.35 -40.25
N VAL A 388 -18.59 -34.13 -39.85
CA VAL A 388 -17.62 -33.18 -39.24
C VAL A 388 -17.47 -33.47 -37.75
N HIS A 389 -16.25 -33.76 -37.33
CA HIS A 389 -15.95 -33.96 -35.91
C HIS A 389 -16.36 -32.73 -35.06
N LYS A 390 -17.06 -32.95 -33.94
CA LYS A 390 -17.48 -31.89 -32.98
C LYS A 390 -16.36 -30.90 -32.58
N LYS A 391 -15.11 -31.24 -32.84
CA LYS A 391 -13.94 -30.35 -32.58
C LYS A 391 -13.85 -29.19 -33.59
N ASP A 392 -14.25 -29.40 -34.83
CA ASP A 392 -14.11 -28.39 -35.91
C ASP A 392 -15.20 -27.31 -35.83
N LEU A 393 -16.34 -27.61 -35.22
CA LEU A 393 -17.46 -26.68 -35.05
C LEU A 393 -17.29 -25.67 -33.92
N LYS A 394 -16.30 -25.85 -33.02
CA LYS A 394 -16.12 -24.99 -31.85
C LYS A 394 -15.79 -23.53 -32.19
N ASN A 395 -15.09 -23.32 -33.30
CA ASN A 395 -14.68 -21.99 -33.75
C ASN A 395 -15.55 -21.47 -34.89
N GLN A 396 -16.76 -22.00 -35.01
CA GLN A 396 -17.72 -21.63 -36.08
C GLN A 396 -19.02 -21.11 -35.46
N ALA A 397 -19.56 -20.02 -36.03
CA ALA A 397 -20.84 -19.45 -35.62
C ALA A 397 -21.66 -19.06 -36.87
N ASP A 398 -22.95 -18.95 -36.70
CA ASP A 398 -23.84 -18.39 -37.72
C ASP A 398 -23.55 -16.89 -37.89
N TYR A 399 -23.10 -16.50 -39.06
CA TYR A 399 -22.71 -15.11 -39.34
C TYR A 399 -23.87 -14.13 -39.20
N ALA A 400 -25.08 -14.52 -39.70
CA ALA A 400 -26.26 -13.68 -39.60
C ALA A 400 -26.71 -13.46 -38.15
N LYS A 401 -26.66 -14.51 -37.30
CA LYS A 401 -26.94 -14.38 -35.86
C LYS A 401 -25.98 -13.43 -35.17
N ILE A 402 -24.66 -13.58 -35.44
CA ILE A 402 -23.65 -12.71 -34.85
C ILE A 402 -23.87 -11.25 -35.24
N THR A 403 -24.03 -10.98 -36.55
CA THR A 403 -24.10 -9.61 -37.07
C THR A 403 -25.44 -8.91 -36.76
N THR A 404 -26.53 -9.66 -36.62
CA THR A 404 -27.83 -9.10 -36.25
C THR A 404 -27.94 -8.81 -34.75
N LEU A 405 -27.46 -9.73 -33.92
CA LEU A 405 -27.61 -9.59 -32.47
C LEU A 405 -26.51 -8.69 -31.84
N TYR A 406 -25.32 -8.63 -32.46
CA TYR A 406 -24.13 -7.97 -31.91
C TYR A 406 -23.47 -7.06 -32.95
N PRO A 407 -23.93 -5.82 -33.09
CA PRO A 407 -23.46 -4.90 -34.13
C PRO A 407 -22.04 -4.41 -33.92
N ALA A 408 -21.49 -4.56 -32.70
CA ALA A 408 -20.12 -4.16 -32.36
C ALA A 408 -19.47 -5.25 -31.52
N LEU A 409 -18.41 -5.84 -32.04
CA LEU A 409 -17.61 -6.86 -31.35
C LEU A 409 -16.28 -6.30 -30.88
N VAL A 410 -15.83 -6.77 -29.75
CA VAL A 410 -14.50 -6.41 -29.18
C VAL A 410 -13.70 -7.68 -28.94
N LEU A 411 -12.51 -7.74 -29.54
CA LEU A 411 -11.53 -8.77 -29.24
C LEU A 411 -10.67 -8.28 -28.06
N ARG A 412 -10.72 -9.00 -26.95
CA ARG A 412 -10.07 -8.58 -25.71
C ARG A 412 -9.80 -9.74 -24.77
N CYS A 413 -9.11 -9.49 -23.68
CA CYS A 413 -9.04 -10.39 -22.53
C CYS A 413 -10.26 -10.22 -21.62
N ARG A 414 -10.37 -11.11 -20.63
CA ARG A 414 -11.43 -11.10 -19.62
C ARG A 414 -11.49 -9.79 -18.84
N GLN A 415 -12.70 -9.29 -18.61
CA GLN A 415 -13.00 -8.17 -17.73
C GLN A 415 -13.87 -8.59 -16.53
N PRO A 416 -13.85 -7.85 -15.41
CA PRO A 416 -14.80 -8.06 -14.31
C PRO A 416 -16.24 -7.90 -14.80
N GLY A 417 -17.13 -8.82 -14.38
CA GLY A 417 -18.53 -8.79 -14.78
C GLY A 417 -18.86 -9.56 -16.07
N ASP A 418 -17.87 -10.08 -16.79
CA ASP A 418 -18.08 -10.89 -18.00
C ASP A 418 -18.92 -12.13 -17.72
N ARG A 419 -19.86 -12.41 -18.63
CA ARG A 419 -20.76 -13.56 -18.60
C ARG A 419 -20.56 -14.41 -19.85
N PHE A 420 -20.57 -15.73 -19.68
CA PHE A 420 -20.42 -16.68 -20.77
C PHE A 420 -21.45 -17.80 -20.65
N HIS A 421 -22.05 -18.16 -21.80
CA HIS A 421 -23.00 -19.25 -21.92
C HIS A 421 -22.38 -20.38 -22.74
N PRO A 422 -21.65 -21.34 -22.14
CA PRO A 422 -21.01 -22.38 -22.90
C PRO A 422 -22.02 -23.28 -23.58
N ALA A 423 -21.74 -23.70 -24.84
CA ALA A 423 -22.55 -24.65 -25.54
C ALA A 423 -22.75 -25.94 -24.75
N GLY A 424 -23.98 -26.45 -24.70
CA GLY A 424 -24.35 -27.70 -24.02
C GLY A 424 -24.67 -27.56 -22.51
N ARG A 425 -24.71 -26.34 -21.94
CA ARG A 425 -25.18 -26.07 -20.56
C ARG A 425 -26.22 -24.98 -20.57
N GLY A 426 -27.42 -25.25 -20.04
CA GLY A 426 -28.60 -24.37 -20.14
C GLY A 426 -28.58 -23.08 -19.28
N VAL A 427 -27.51 -22.75 -18.58
CA VAL A 427 -27.44 -21.55 -17.70
C VAL A 427 -26.15 -20.79 -17.91
N GLY A 428 -26.29 -19.50 -18.18
CA GLY A 428 -25.17 -18.57 -18.25
C GLY A 428 -24.54 -18.31 -16.89
N LYS A 429 -23.22 -18.29 -16.83
CA LYS A 429 -22.44 -18.07 -15.63
C LYS A 429 -21.52 -16.87 -15.79
N GLU A 430 -21.13 -16.29 -14.68
CA GLU A 430 -19.98 -15.39 -14.62
C GLU A 430 -18.75 -16.11 -15.22
N LEU A 431 -18.08 -15.49 -16.19
CA LEU A 431 -16.96 -16.08 -16.91
C LEU A 431 -15.86 -16.62 -15.96
N ARG A 432 -15.59 -15.89 -14.87
CA ARG A 432 -14.62 -16.30 -13.85
C ARG A 432 -14.98 -17.64 -13.22
N LYS A 433 -16.26 -17.85 -12.87
CA LYS A 433 -16.73 -19.11 -12.27
C LYS A 433 -16.62 -20.27 -13.27
N TRP A 434 -17.02 -20.00 -14.52
CA TRP A 434 -16.89 -20.98 -15.57
C TRP A 434 -15.42 -21.38 -15.84
N MET A 435 -14.49 -20.42 -15.92
CA MET A 435 -13.06 -20.70 -16.09
C MET A 435 -12.47 -21.52 -14.95
N ASN A 436 -12.95 -21.36 -13.70
CA ASN A 436 -12.58 -22.21 -12.57
C ASN A 436 -13.01 -23.67 -12.80
N GLU A 437 -14.27 -23.87 -13.20
CA GLU A 437 -14.84 -25.21 -13.47
C GLU A 437 -14.18 -25.88 -14.67
N ALA A 438 -13.80 -25.11 -15.68
CA ALA A 438 -13.09 -25.58 -16.88
C ALA A 438 -11.60 -25.91 -16.62
N GLY A 439 -11.08 -25.68 -15.39
CA GLY A 439 -9.70 -25.97 -15.02
C GLY A 439 -8.67 -25.03 -15.66
N ILE A 440 -9.11 -23.89 -16.24
CA ILE A 440 -8.20 -22.92 -16.85
C ILE A 440 -7.42 -22.22 -15.73
N SER A 441 -6.09 -22.35 -15.75
CA SER A 441 -5.24 -21.78 -14.72
C SER A 441 -5.32 -20.25 -14.70
N PRO A 442 -5.12 -19.57 -13.55
CA PRO A 442 -5.12 -18.11 -13.47
C PRO A 442 -4.19 -17.44 -14.49
N ARG A 443 -3.03 -18.07 -14.75
CA ARG A 443 -2.05 -17.59 -15.73
C ARG A 443 -2.59 -17.60 -17.16
N GLN A 444 -3.31 -18.67 -17.54
CA GLN A 444 -3.91 -18.78 -18.87
C GLN A 444 -5.07 -17.81 -19.06
N ARG A 445 -5.82 -17.48 -17.97
CA ARG A 445 -6.99 -16.58 -18.04
C ARG A 445 -6.65 -15.15 -18.38
N ALA A 446 -5.50 -14.66 -17.92
CA ALA A 446 -5.11 -13.25 -18.12
C ALA A 446 -4.80 -12.92 -19.58
N GLY A 447 -4.22 -13.87 -20.34
CA GLY A 447 -3.87 -13.69 -21.74
C GLY A 447 -4.82 -14.37 -22.72
N LEU A 448 -5.93 -14.99 -22.25
CA LEU A 448 -6.83 -15.76 -23.11
C LEU A 448 -7.69 -14.84 -23.99
N PRO A 449 -7.53 -14.87 -25.31
CA PRO A 449 -8.34 -14.06 -26.21
C PRO A 449 -9.80 -14.48 -26.17
N LEU A 450 -10.68 -13.50 -26.14
CA LEU A 450 -12.12 -13.70 -26.23
C LEU A 450 -12.77 -12.64 -27.11
N LEU A 451 -13.88 -13.00 -27.74
CA LEU A 451 -14.73 -12.10 -28.49
C LEU A 451 -15.94 -11.76 -27.63
N ALA A 452 -16.23 -10.47 -27.45
CA ALA A 452 -17.33 -10.03 -26.61
C ALA A 452 -18.10 -8.85 -27.21
N ALA A 453 -19.35 -8.73 -26.77
CA ALA A 453 -20.17 -7.53 -26.95
C ALA A 453 -20.58 -7.01 -25.59
N GLY A 454 -19.99 -5.88 -25.17
CA GLY A 454 -20.10 -5.40 -23.78
C GLY A 454 -19.60 -6.42 -22.78
N SER A 455 -20.42 -6.83 -21.80
CA SER A 455 -20.11 -7.87 -20.81
C SER A 455 -20.49 -9.29 -21.26
N GLU A 456 -21.10 -9.46 -22.43
CA GLU A 456 -21.46 -10.76 -22.95
C GLU A 456 -20.32 -11.34 -23.80
N VAL A 457 -19.80 -12.49 -23.40
CA VAL A 457 -18.70 -13.18 -24.09
C VAL A 457 -19.29 -14.17 -25.07
N LEU A 458 -18.99 -13.97 -26.36
CA LEU A 458 -19.54 -14.77 -27.48
C LEU A 458 -18.61 -15.93 -27.85
N TRP A 459 -17.31 -15.77 -27.67
CA TRP A 459 -16.33 -16.80 -27.98
C TRP A 459 -15.14 -16.72 -27.04
N VAL A 460 -14.64 -17.89 -26.66
CA VAL A 460 -13.43 -18.04 -25.83
C VAL A 460 -12.48 -18.98 -26.55
N HIS A 461 -11.24 -18.53 -26.76
CA HIS A 461 -10.20 -19.34 -27.39
C HIS A 461 -10.03 -20.73 -26.72
N GLY A 462 -9.92 -21.79 -27.51
CA GLY A 462 -9.80 -23.17 -27.05
C GLY A 462 -11.10 -23.79 -26.53
N THR A 463 -12.17 -22.99 -26.36
CA THR A 463 -13.49 -23.46 -25.91
C THR A 463 -14.51 -23.42 -27.04
N GLY A 464 -14.60 -22.27 -27.72
CA GLY A 464 -15.54 -22.06 -28.82
C GLY A 464 -16.60 -21.00 -28.53
N PHE A 465 -17.61 -20.95 -29.39
CA PHE A 465 -18.72 -20.00 -29.32
C PHE A 465 -19.72 -20.33 -28.22
N ALA A 466 -20.42 -19.30 -27.76
CA ALA A 466 -21.52 -19.38 -26.81
C ALA A 466 -22.70 -20.18 -27.35
N ALA A 467 -23.54 -20.69 -26.46
CA ALA A 467 -24.75 -21.43 -26.82
C ALA A 467 -25.69 -20.57 -27.70
N GLY A 468 -26.33 -21.17 -28.67
CA GLY A 468 -27.25 -20.52 -29.60
C GLY A 468 -26.60 -19.84 -30.81
N LEU A 469 -25.26 -19.70 -30.84
CA LEU A 469 -24.54 -19.07 -31.94
C LEU A 469 -24.03 -20.07 -33.00
N ALA A 470 -24.10 -21.37 -32.73
CA ALA A 470 -23.67 -22.39 -33.69
C ALA A 470 -24.47 -22.32 -34.99
N PRO A 471 -23.83 -22.64 -36.13
CA PRO A 471 -24.56 -22.79 -37.41
C PRO A 471 -25.63 -23.87 -37.32
N ASP A 472 -26.73 -23.68 -37.97
CA ASP A 472 -27.83 -24.64 -38.13
C ASP A 472 -28.23 -24.82 -39.61
N THR A 473 -29.29 -25.60 -39.88
CA THR A 473 -29.77 -25.87 -41.22
C THR A 473 -30.28 -24.64 -41.99
N GLY A 474 -30.57 -23.53 -41.30
CA GLY A 474 -30.96 -22.26 -41.89
C GLY A 474 -29.79 -21.30 -42.15
N SER A 475 -28.58 -21.64 -41.71
CA SER A 475 -27.42 -20.78 -41.87
C SER A 475 -26.95 -20.73 -43.33
N THR A 476 -26.77 -19.51 -43.85
CA THR A 476 -26.25 -19.28 -45.21
C THR A 476 -24.77 -19.00 -45.23
N LEU A 477 -24.27 -18.31 -44.21
CA LEU A 477 -22.86 -17.95 -44.01
C LEU A 477 -22.40 -18.35 -42.61
N VAL A 478 -21.15 -18.78 -42.50
CA VAL A 478 -20.51 -19.20 -41.27
C VAL A 478 -19.31 -18.32 -41.00
N LEU A 479 -19.27 -17.75 -39.78
CA LEU A 479 -18.11 -17.08 -39.24
C LEU A 479 -17.13 -18.12 -38.65
N GLN A 480 -15.88 -18.10 -39.11
CA GLN A 480 -14.80 -18.95 -38.62
C GLN A 480 -13.69 -18.10 -38.00
N LEU A 481 -13.23 -18.49 -36.83
CA LEU A 481 -12.12 -17.84 -36.11
C LEU A 481 -10.92 -18.80 -36.09
N GLU A 482 -9.80 -18.37 -36.67
CA GLU A 482 -8.55 -19.11 -36.71
C GLU A 482 -7.45 -18.35 -35.99
N LEU A 483 -6.78 -19.00 -35.03
CA LEU A 483 -5.57 -18.46 -34.42
C LEU A 483 -4.34 -19.01 -35.15
N GLN A 484 -3.49 -18.11 -35.60
CA GLN A 484 -2.23 -18.41 -36.29
C GLN A 484 -1.08 -17.79 -35.54
N THR A 485 0.06 -18.50 -35.48
CA THR A 485 1.32 -17.93 -34.98
C THR A 485 1.92 -17.09 -36.08
N MET A 486 2.36 -15.88 -35.78
CA MET A 486 3.12 -15.08 -36.73
C MET A 486 4.52 -15.72 -36.86
N GLU A 487 4.90 -16.16 -38.04
CA GLU A 487 6.29 -16.56 -38.33
C GLU A 487 7.17 -15.30 -38.18
N GLU A 488 8.25 -15.43 -37.43
CA GLU A 488 9.29 -14.39 -37.40
C GLU A 488 9.81 -14.23 -38.83
N VAL A 489 9.55 -13.08 -39.45
CA VAL A 489 10.21 -12.71 -40.70
C VAL A 489 11.65 -12.39 -40.31
N GLU A 490 12.57 -13.34 -40.54
CA GLU A 490 13.99 -13.06 -40.53
C GLU A 490 14.29 -11.91 -41.48
N SER A 491 14.70 -10.78 -40.92
CA SER A 491 15.26 -9.63 -41.65
C SER A 491 16.73 -9.50 -41.36
#